data_2cf540081858408a07d938099a14ce6b
#
_entry.id   2cf540081858408a07d938099a14ce6b
#
_cell.length_a   1.000
_cell.length_b   1.000
_cell.length_c   1.000
_cell.angle_alpha   90.00
_cell.angle_beta   90.00
_cell.angle_gamma   90.00
#
_symmetry.space_group_name_H-M   'P 1'
#
loop_
_entity.id
_entity.type
_entity.pdbx_description
1 polymer ?
#
loop_
_entity_poly.entity_id
_entity_poly.type
_entity_poly.pdbx_seq_one_letter_code
_entity_poly.pdbx_strand_id
1 'polypeptide(L)'
;MGEPVTPCMDVYKAKIQYDGSLDKLKVRIVVRGDLQNKEMVGDTWSPTASMRALKYFLADAAKRKARFHQLDFILAFLHAKVKNRVFVKLDIRYTNYFP
;
A
#
# COMPACT_ATOMS: atom_id res chain seq x y z
N MET A 1 -27.60 16.01 -0.78
CA MET A 1 -26.95 15.00 -1.62
C MET A 1 -26.01 14.19 -0.75
N GLY A 2 -26.06 12.87 -0.89
CA GLY A 2 -25.13 11.98 -0.19
C GLY A 2 -23.69 12.13 -0.72
N GLU A 3 -22.69 12.04 0.17
CA GLU A 3 -21.31 12.00 -0.23
C GLU A 3 -21.00 10.72 -1.01
N PRO A 4 -20.09 10.76 -2.00
CA PRO A 4 -19.78 9.59 -2.80
C PRO A 4 -19.14 8.50 -1.94
N VAL A 5 -19.68 7.29 -2.03
CA VAL A 5 -19.18 6.12 -1.32
C VAL A 5 -18.36 5.26 -2.28
N THR A 6 -17.12 5.00 -1.91
CA THR A 6 -16.21 4.19 -2.72
C THR A 6 -16.26 2.72 -2.25
N PRO A 7 -16.44 1.76 -3.15
CA PRO A 7 -16.44 0.36 -2.77
C PRO A 7 -15.05 -0.13 -2.40
N CYS A 8 -15.00 -1.17 -1.57
CA CYS A 8 -13.79 -1.92 -1.26
C CYS A 8 -13.73 -3.20 -2.09
N MET A 9 -12.54 -3.73 -2.22
CA MET A 9 -12.31 -5.05 -2.80
C MET A 9 -11.28 -5.82 -1.98
N ASP A 10 -11.36 -7.14 -2.05
CA ASP A 10 -10.41 -8.03 -1.41
C ASP A 10 -9.32 -8.42 -2.40
N VAL A 11 -8.08 -8.31 -1.96
CA VAL A 11 -6.90 -8.76 -2.72
C VAL A 11 -6.29 -9.95 -1.98
N TYR A 12 -6.31 -11.10 -2.63
CA TYR A 12 -5.77 -12.35 -2.11
C TYR A 12 -4.35 -12.55 -2.65
N LYS A 13 -3.43 -12.91 -1.78
CA LYS A 13 -2.06 -13.24 -2.16
C LYS A 13 -1.57 -14.46 -1.38
N ALA A 14 -1.15 -15.49 -2.11
CA ALA A 14 -0.40 -16.59 -1.55
C ALA A 14 1.10 -16.27 -1.58
N LYS A 15 1.76 -16.43 -0.45
CA LYS A 15 3.22 -16.45 -0.39
C LYS A 15 3.70 -17.89 -0.45
N ILE A 16 4.63 -18.14 -1.33
CA ILE A 16 5.22 -19.46 -1.59
C ILE A 16 6.69 -19.40 -1.19
N GLN A 17 7.18 -20.42 -0.51
CA GLN A 17 8.59 -20.57 -0.15
C GLN A 17 9.41 -21.04 -1.35
N TYR A 18 10.74 -21.04 -1.22
CA TYR A 18 11.65 -21.51 -2.27
C TYR A 18 11.46 -22.97 -2.66
N ASP A 19 10.97 -23.79 -1.74
CA ASP A 19 10.67 -25.21 -1.96
C ASP A 19 9.32 -25.47 -2.64
N GLY A 20 8.56 -24.39 -2.95
CA GLY A 20 7.23 -24.46 -3.55
C GLY A 20 6.09 -24.66 -2.56
N SER A 21 6.38 -24.81 -1.27
CA SER A 21 5.35 -24.92 -0.23
C SER A 21 4.68 -23.58 0.06
N LEU A 22 3.44 -23.62 0.55
CA LEU A 22 2.71 -22.42 0.96
C LEU A 22 3.28 -21.89 2.27
N ASP A 23 3.79 -20.66 2.26
CA ASP A 23 4.23 -19.95 3.46
C ASP A 23 3.01 -19.38 4.21
N LYS A 24 2.26 -18.53 3.55
CA LYS A 24 1.02 -17.95 4.12
C LYS A 24 0.08 -17.39 3.07
N LEU A 25 -1.19 -17.39 3.42
CA LEU A 25 -2.21 -16.65 2.70
C LEU A 25 -2.34 -15.25 3.30
N LYS A 26 -2.38 -14.24 2.44
CA LYS A 26 -2.59 -12.85 2.83
C LYS A 26 -3.79 -12.28 2.11
N VAL A 27 -4.69 -11.69 2.87
CA VAL A 27 -5.84 -10.96 2.36
C VAL A 27 -5.68 -9.50 2.73
N ARG A 28 -5.96 -8.62 1.78
CA ARG A 28 -6.02 -7.17 2.00
C ARG A 28 -7.36 -6.65 1.55
N ILE A 29 -8.02 -5.91 2.41
CA ILE A 29 -9.17 -5.12 2.04
C ILE A 29 -8.64 -3.77 1.57
N VAL A 30 -8.93 -3.41 0.32
CA VAL A 30 -8.47 -2.16 -0.27
C VAL A 30 -9.64 -1.36 -0.81
N VAL A 31 -9.57 -0.05 -0.67
CA VAL A 31 -10.52 0.87 -1.29
C VAL A 31 -10.19 0.99 -2.78
N ARG A 32 -11.20 0.96 -3.62
CA ARG A 32 -11.04 1.13 -5.06
C ARG A 32 -10.76 2.59 -5.42
N GLY A 33 -9.50 2.97 -5.34
CA GLY A 33 -9.06 4.34 -5.63
C GLY A 33 -9.28 4.77 -7.09
N ASP A 34 -9.42 3.83 -8.00
CA ASP A 34 -9.76 4.07 -9.41
C ASP A 34 -11.18 4.66 -9.58
N LEU A 35 -12.06 4.40 -8.62
CA LEU A 35 -13.43 4.90 -8.61
C LEU A 35 -13.62 6.15 -7.74
N GLN A 36 -12.57 6.62 -7.07
CA GLN A 36 -12.62 7.84 -6.28
C GLN A 36 -12.69 9.09 -7.16
N ASN A 37 -13.42 10.09 -6.68
CA ASN A 37 -13.41 11.41 -7.32
C ASN A 37 -12.03 12.06 -7.13
N LYS A 38 -11.30 12.24 -8.22
CA LYS A 38 -9.94 12.81 -8.22
C LYS A 38 -9.88 14.22 -7.67
N GLU A 39 -10.94 15.00 -7.85
CA GLU A 39 -11.01 16.37 -7.33
C GLU A 39 -11.01 16.43 -5.80
N MET A 40 -11.59 15.41 -5.15
CA MET A 40 -11.66 15.33 -3.69
C MET A 40 -10.39 14.74 -3.07
N VAL A 41 -9.67 13.90 -3.81
CA VAL A 41 -8.50 13.19 -3.28
C VAL A 41 -7.23 14.03 -3.41
N GLY A 42 -7.16 14.91 -4.40
CA GLY A 42 -5.98 15.73 -4.69
C GLY A 42 -4.85 14.93 -5.34
N ASP A 43 -3.64 15.41 -5.15
CA ASP A 43 -2.46 14.76 -5.74
C ASP A 43 -2.11 13.47 -5.02
N THR A 44 -2.15 12.37 -5.75
CA THR A 44 -1.85 11.02 -5.25
C THR A 44 -0.48 10.52 -5.69
N TRP A 45 0.24 11.32 -6.48
CA TRP A 45 1.55 10.95 -6.96
C TRP A 45 2.62 11.11 -5.88
N SER A 46 3.50 10.13 -5.78
CA SER A 46 4.68 10.18 -4.92
C SER A 46 5.88 9.61 -5.66
N PRO A 47 7.02 10.30 -5.65
CA PRO A 47 8.20 9.83 -6.35
C PRO A 47 8.76 8.55 -5.72
N THR A 48 9.08 7.60 -6.57
CA THR A 48 9.77 6.37 -6.18
C THR A 48 11.13 6.33 -6.87
N ALA A 49 12.16 5.92 -6.14
CA ALA A 49 13.49 5.79 -6.72
C ALA A 49 13.50 4.78 -7.86
N SER A 50 14.15 5.14 -8.97
CA SER A 50 14.30 4.22 -10.08
C SER A 50 15.30 3.10 -9.77
N MET A 51 15.15 1.96 -10.41
CA MET A 51 16.09 0.83 -10.25
C MET A 51 17.52 1.23 -10.66
N ARG A 52 17.66 2.11 -11.64
CA ARG A 52 18.98 2.63 -12.05
C ARG A 52 19.62 3.45 -10.93
N ALA A 53 18.88 4.34 -10.29
CA ALA A 53 19.36 5.13 -9.16
C ALA A 53 19.77 4.24 -7.99
N LEU A 54 19.00 3.20 -7.68
CA LEU A 54 19.34 2.25 -6.63
C LEU A 54 20.63 1.50 -6.93
N LYS A 55 20.79 0.99 -8.16
CA LYS A 55 22.03 0.29 -8.58
C LYS A 55 23.26 1.21 -8.50
N TYR A 56 23.11 2.46 -8.95
CA TYR A 56 24.19 3.44 -8.85
C TYR A 56 24.56 3.72 -7.39
N PHE A 57 23.58 3.93 -6.53
CA PHE A 57 23.79 4.14 -5.10
C PHE A 57 24.54 2.98 -4.44
N LEU A 58 24.13 1.73 -4.73
CA LEU A 58 24.81 0.56 -4.18
C LEU A 58 26.24 0.42 -4.68
N ALA A 59 26.49 0.70 -5.95
CA ALA A 59 27.84 0.66 -6.53
C ALA A 59 28.76 1.75 -5.93
N ASP A 60 28.25 2.96 -5.76
CA ASP A 60 29.00 4.06 -5.12
C ASP A 60 29.28 3.75 -3.64
N ALA A 61 28.32 3.25 -2.91
CA ALA A 61 28.48 2.82 -1.52
C ALA A 61 29.56 1.73 -1.38
N ALA A 62 29.55 0.73 -2.27
CA ALA A 62 30.55 -0.32 -2.29
C ALA A 62 31.95 0.24 -2.58
N LYS A 63 32.09 1.13 -3.56
CA LYS A 63 33.37 1.78 -3.91
C LYS A 63 33.96 2.57 -2.74
N ARG A 64 33.11 3.28 -2.00
CA ARG A 64 33.53 4.07 -0.83
C ARG A 64 33.64 3.25 0.45
N LYS A 65 33.35 1.96 0.41
CA LYS A 65 33.23 1.08 1.60
C LYS A 65 32.28 1.67 2.66
N ALA A 66 31.24 2.36 2.21
CA ALA A 66 30.27 2.99 3.07
C ALA A 66 29.31 1.93 3.66
N ARG A 67 28.87 2.18 4.87
CA ARG A 67 27.77 1.41 5.47
C ARG A 67 26.45 2.02 5.04
N PHE A 68 25.46 1.17 4.78
CA PHE A 68 24.11 1.61 4.51
C PHE A 68 23.11 0.82 5.37
N HIS A 69 21.98 1.45 5.63
CA HIS A 69 20.89 0.86 6.40
C HIS A 69 19.64 0.85 5.55
N GLN A 70 18.89 -0.22 5.66
CA GLN A 70 17.55 -0.31 5.06
C GLN A 70 16.53 -0.20 6.18
N LEU A 71 15.55 0.68 5.99
CA LEU A 71 14.45 0.87 6.90
C LEU A 71 13.14 0.64 6.16
N ASP A 72 12.20 -0.03 6.80
CA ASP A 72 10.86 -0.21 6.29
C ASP A 72 9.85 0.12 7.40
N PHE A 73 8.92 1.01 7.09
CA PHE A 73 7.86 1.37 8.02
C PHE A 73 6.70 0.38 7.92
N ILE A 74 6.45 -0.34 8.98
CA ILE A 74 5.31 -1.24 9.06
C ILE A 74 4.03 -0.41 9.01
N LEU A 75 3.15 -0.70 8.02
CA LEU A 75 1.86 -0.02 7.85
C LEU A 75 1.99 1.52 7.75
N ALA A 76 2.99 2.01 7.04
CA ALA A 76 3.31 3.44 6.96
C ALA A 76 2.10 4.32 6.66
N PHE A 77 1.26 3.94 5.70
CA PHE A 77 0.07 4.71 5.34
C PHE A 77 -0.99 4.79 6.44
N LEU A 78 -1.07 3.77 7.30
CA LEU A 78 -2.04 3.76 8.40
C LEU A 78 -1.63 4.68 9.56
N HIS A 79 -0.38 5.10 9.61
CA HIS A 79 0.11 6.09 10.58
C HIS A 79 -0.17 7.53 10.15
N ALA A 80 -0.46 7.76 8.87
CA ALA A 80 -0.77 9.07 8.34
C ALA A 80 -2.24 9.44 8.60
N LYS A 81 -2.48 10.69 8.98
CA LYS A 81 -3.84 11.21 9.16
C LYS A 81 -4.48 11.48 7.79
N VAL A 82 -5.72 11.07 7.65
CA VAL A 82 -6.51 11.38 6.46
C VAL A 82 -6.93 12.84 6.50
N LYS A 83 -6.60 13.62 5.48
CA LYS A 83 -6.95 15.04 5.39
C LYS A 83 -8.43 15.24 5.03
N ASN A 84 -8.90 14.49 4.04
CA ASN A 84 -10.27 14.57 3.54
C ASN A 84 -11.04 13.31 3.95
N ARG A 85 -12.31 13.46 4.32
CA ARG A 85 -13.16 12.31 4.64
C ARG A 85 -13.37 11.47 3.39
N VAL A 86 -13.20 10.17 3.53
CA VAL A 86 -13.49 9.19 2.49
C VAL A 86 -14.47 8.18 3.04
N PHE A 87 -15.65 8.09 2.42
CA PHE A 87 -16.65 7.11 2.78
C PHE A 87 -16.44 5.85 1.96
N VAL A 88 -16.36 4.73 2.64
CA VAL A 88 -16.11 3.43 2.02
C VAL A 88 -17.25 2.48 2.33
N LYS A 89 -17.64 1.68 1.33
CA LYS A 89 -18.60 0.60 1.50
C LYS A 89 -17.87 -0.70 1.74
N LEU A 90 -17.96 -1.21 2.95
CA LEU A 90 -17.45 -2.54 3.28
C LEU A 90 -18.40 -3.62 2.72
N ASP A 91 -17.82 -4.77 2.38
CA ASP A 91 -18.59 -5.96 2.05
C ASP A 91 -19.38 -6.43 3.30
N ILE A 92 -20.56 -6.96 3.07
CA ILE A 92 -21.46 -7.45 4.13
C ILE A 92 -20.79 -8.48 5.06
N ARG A 93 -19.80 -9.20 4.56
CA ARG A 93 -19.01 -10.16 5.35
C ARG A 93 -18.28 -9.51 6.52
N TYR A 94 -17.97 -8.23 6.42
CA TYR A 94 -17.20 -7.48 7.43
C TYR A 94 -18.06 -6.58 8.32
N THR A 95 -19.31 -6.34 7.95
CA THR A 95 -20.19 -5.43 8.71
C THR A 95 -20.52 -5.95 10.11
N ASN A 96 -20.45 -7.25 10.33
CA ASN A 96 -20.66 -7.86 11.66
C ASN A 96 -19.51 -7.60 12.64
N TYR A 97 -18.31 -7.25 12.12
CA TYR A 97 -17.13 -6.97 12.94
C TYR A 97 -16.95 -5.47 13.23
N PHE A 98 -17.60 -4.63 12.42
CA PHE A 98 -17.55 -3.17 12.54
C PHE A 98 -18.98 -2.61 12.51
N PRO A 99 -19.69 -2.72 13.62
CA PRO A 99 -21.07 -2.20 13.70
C PRO A 99 -21.14 -0.68 13.58
#